data_e3b2f004a08d3de3eec80db5adcfb988
#
_entry.id   e3b2f004a08d3de3eec80db5adcfb988
#
_cell.length_a   1.000
_cell.length_b   1.000
_cell.length_c   1.000
_cell.angle_alpha   90.00
_cell.angle_beta   90.00
_cell.angle_gamma   90.00
#
_symmetry.space_group_name_H-M   'P 1'
#
loop_
_entity.id
_entity.type
_entity.pdbx_description
1 polymer ?
#
loop_
_entity_poly.entity_id
_entity_poly.type
_entity_poly.pdbx_seq_one_letter_code
_entity_poly.pdbx_strand_id
1 'polypeptide(L)'
;MKRDALFNMIEQQIRPWDVSQPDVLRAFHDMPRAGFLPASHRAFAYMDTELPLVIDGVDTHTTLLTPRVLARIVQAVDLKKTETAAQVGLGDGYLTALLAKFAKSVTVFELNESILYFAQRNLNQHAVRNVNYELSWGLKNGVDQYDVLVLAGS
;
A
#
# COMPACT_ATOMS: atom_id res chain seq x y z
N MET A 1 8.81 -12.79 18.89
CA MET A 1 7.48 -13.14 18.28
C MET A 1 7.11 -12.26 17.07
N LYS A 2 7.02 -10.95 17.20
CA LYS A 2 6.65 -10.09 16.05
C LYS A 2 7.68 -10.11 14.90
N ARG A 3 8.98 -10.19 15.20
CA ARG A 3 10.04 -10.30 14.18
C ARG A 3 9.94 -11.61 13.39
N ASP A 4 9.57 -12.69 14.06
CA ASP A 4 9.46 -14.00 13.43
C ASP A 4 8.28 -14.07 12.46
N ALA A 5 7.13 -13.46 12.79
CA ALA A 5 5.96 -13.42 11.92
C ALA A 5 6.22 -12.62 10.64
N LEU A 6 6.88 -11.46 10.75
CA LEU A 6 7.28 -10.67 9.59
C LEU A 6 8.29 -11.43 8.71
N PHE A 7 9.30 -12.02 9.32
CA PHE A 7 10.29 -12.84 8.61
C PHE A 7 9.61 -14.00 7.88
N ASN A 8 8.73 -14.73 8.56
CA ASN A 8 8.01 -15.85 7.97
C ASN A 8 7.12 -15.42 6.81
N MET A 9 6.44 -14.27 6.92
CA MET A 9 5.66 -13.71 5.82
C MET A 9 6.54 -13.46 4.59
N ILE A 10 7.70 -12.85 4.76
CA ILE A 10 8.61 -12.56 3.65
C ILE A 10 9.14 -13.85 3.02
N GLU A 11 9.62 -14.79 3.83
CA GLU A 11 10.27 -15.99 3.34
C GLU A 11 9.31 -17.07 2.83
N GLN A 12 8.13 -17.19 3.41
CA GLN A 12 7.20 -18.28 3.13
C GLN A 12 6.00 -17.86 2.28
N GLN A 13 5.66 -16.58 2.22
CA GLN A 13 4.51 -16.07 1.45
C GLN A 13 4.97 -15.23 0.24
N ILE A 14 5.91 -14.30 0.44
CA ILE A 14 6.29 -13.35 -0.59
C ILE A 14 7.32 -13.96 -1.56
N ARG A 15 8.43 -14.48 -1.06
CA ARG A 15 9.48 -15.08 -1.93
C ARG A 15 8.96 -16.20 -2.83
N PRO A 16 8.13 -17.15 -2.37
CA PRO A 16 7.62 -18.22 -3.24
C PRO A 16 6.70 -17.74 -4.37
N TRP A 17 6.28 -16.48 -4.32
CA TRP A 17 5.46 -15.83 -5.36
C TRP A 17 6.29 -15.05 -6.39
N ASP A 18 7.52 -15.50 -6.63
CA ASP A 18 8.46 -14.91 -7.59
C ASP A 18 8.81 -13.44 -7.27
N VAL A 19 8.80 -13.07 -6.01
CA VAL A 19 9.31 -11.78 -5.54
C VAL A 19 10.73 -11.99 -5.04
N SER A 20 11.69 -11.60 -5.86
CA SER A 20 13.12 -11.84 -5.61
C SER A 20 13.96 -10.56 -5.53
N GLN A 21 13.43 -9.42 -5.91
CA GLN A 21 14.17 -8.15 -5.86
C GLN A 21 14.49 -7.77 -4.41
N PRO A 22 15.79 -7.65 -4.05
CA PRO A 22 16.20 -7.38 -2.67
C PRO A 22 15.60 -6.11 -2.08
N ASP A 23 15.47 -5.05 -2.89
CA ASP A 23 14.93 -3.78 -2.43
C ASP A 23 13.43 -3.86 -2.12
N VAL A 24 12.68 -4.67 -2.86
CA VAL A 24 11.25 -4.91 -2.59
C VAL A 24 11.11 -5.67 -1.26
N LEU A 25 11.87 -6.74 -1.07
CA LEU A 25 11.87 -7.52 0.17
C LEU A 25 12.28 -6.65 1.37
N ARG A 26 13.27 -5.80 1.20
CA ARG A 26 13.72 -4.86 2.23
C ARG A 26 12.63 -3.85 2.58
N ALA A 27 11.87 -3.36 1.59
CA ALA A 27 10.77 -2.43 1.84
C ALA A 27 9.70 -3.02 2.77
N PHE A 28 9.35 -4.30 2.61
CA PHE A 28 8.44 -5.01 3.51
C PHE A 28 9.02 -5.18 4.92
N HIS A 29 10.33 -5.41 5.02
CA HIS A 29 11.01 -5.50 6.30
C HIS A 29 11.04 -4.15 7.03
N ASP A 30 11.37 -3.08 6.32
CA ASP A 30 11.56 -1.74 6.89
C ASP A 30 10.23 -1.04 7.22
N MET A 31 9.15 -1.42 6.55
CA MET A 31 7.82 -0.84 6.74
C MET A 31 6.79 -1.95 7.04
N PRO A 32 6.70 -2.40 8.30
CA PRO A 32 5.79 -3.47 8.68
C PRO A 32 4.32 -3.09 8.51
N ARG A 33 3.55 -3.96 7.89
CA ARG A 33 2.12 -3.74 7.58
C ARG A 33 1.25 -3.47 8.81
N ALA A 34 1.58 -4.04 9.95
CA ALA A 34 0.76 -3.92 11.15
C ALA A 34 0.45 -2.48 11.55
N GLY A 35 1.37 -1.54 11.30
CA GLY A 35 1.21 -0.13 11.60
C GLY A 35 0.18 0.60 10.72
N PHE A 36 -0.24 0.00 9.62
CA PHE A 36 -1.23 0.57 8.68
C PHE A 36 -2.65 0.05 8.90
N LEU A 37 -2.80 -1.06 9.60
CA LEU A 37 -4.11 -1.68 9.84
C LEU A 37 -4.84 -1.02 11.01
N PRO A 38 -6.19 -1.03 10.98
CA PRO A 38 -6.98 -0.75 12.16
C PRO A 38 -6.59 -1.66 13.31
N ALA A 39 -6.68 -1.17 14.55
CA ALA A 39 -6.25 -1.93 15.74
C ALA A 39 -6.86 -3.33 15.82
N SER A 40 -8.13 -3.47 15.44
CA SER A 40 -8.85 -4.75 15.41
C SER A 40 -8.29 -5.77 14.43
N HIS A 41 -7.51 -5.35 13.43
CA HIS A 41 -7.00 -6.20 12.36
C HIS A 41 -5.48 -6.42 12.44
N ARG A 42 -4.79 -5.79 13.37
CA ARG A 42 -3.31 -5.89 13.48
C ARG A 42 -2.80 -7.30 13.71
N ALA A 43 -3.58 -8.15 14.38
CA ALA A 43 -3.23 -9.55 14.59
C ALA A 43 -3.11 -10.35 13.27
N PHE A 44 -3.79 -9.90 12.21
CA PHE A 44 -3.82 -10.55 10.90
C PHE A 44 -2.81 -9.96 9.91
N ALA A 45 -2.00 -9.01 10.33
CA ALA A 45 -1.12 -8.22 9.45
C ALA A 45 -0.18 -9.08 8.57
N TYR A 46 0.27 -10.22 9.08
CA TYR A 46 1.25 -11.09 8.41
C TYR A 46 0.63 -12.37 7.86
N MET A 47 -0.68 -12.48 7.87
CA MET A 47 -1.38 -13.62 7.31
C MET A 47 -1.61 -13.44 5.81
N ASP A 48 -1.56 -14.54 5.08
CA ASP A 48 -1.87 -14.58 3.64
C ASP A 48 -3.39 -14.60 3.42
N THR A 49 -4.02 -13.49 3.75
CA THR A 49 -5.46 -13.32 3.62
C THR A 49 -5.81 -11.88 3.25
N GLU A 50 -6.87 -11.72 2.50
CA GLU A 50 -7.51 -10.43 2.31
C GLU A 50 -8.24 -10.01 3.59
N LEU A 51 -8.26 -8.71 3.87
CA LEU A 51 -8.89 -8.15 5.05
C LEU A 51 -9.90 -7.06 4.65
N PRO A 52 -11.10 -7.06 5.24
CA PRO A 52 -12.01 -5.94 5.07
C PRO A 52 -11.45 -4.70 5.76
N LEU A 53 -11.56 -3.54 5.13
CA LEU A 53 -11.19 -2.27 5.76
C LEU A 53 -12.39 -1.73 6.54
N VAL A 54 -12.31 -1.82 7.86
CA VAL A 54 -13.31 -1.30 8.80
C VAL A 54 -12.70 -0.13 9.55
N ILE A 55 -13.28 1.05 9.43
CA ILE A 55 -12.83 2.29 10.06
C ILE A 55 -13.88 2.74 11.07
N ASP A 56 -13.48 2.91 12.32
CA ASP A 56 -14.37 3.32 13.44
C ASP A 56 -15.66 2.48 13.51
N GLY A 57 -15.54 1.17 13.26
CA GLY A 57 -16.66 0.22 13.29
C GLY A 57 -17.54 0.23 12.04
N VAL A 58 -17.23 1.03 11.04
CA VAL A 58 -17.97 1.10 9.77
C VAL A 58 -17.22 0.35 8.67
N ASP A 59 -17.89 -0.61 8.04
CA ASP A 59 -17.35 -1.31 6.88
C ASP A 59 -17.31 -0.36 5.68
N THR A 60 -16.12 -0.15 5.13
CA THR A 60 -15.94 0.72 3.97
C THR A 60 -16.26 0.03 2.64
N HIS A 61 -16.58 -1.27 2.67
CA HIS A 61 -16.74 -2.14 1.49
C HIS A 61 -15.46 -2.25 0.63
N THR A 62 -14.32 -1.88 1.19
CA THR A 62 -13.01 -2.03 0.55
C THR A 62 -12.28 -3.22 1.15
N THR A 63 -11.68 -4.03 0.29
CA THR A 63 -10.87 -5.19 0.68
C THR A 63 -9.39 -4.86 0.50
N LEU A 64 -8.60 -5.11 1.54
CA LEU A 64 -7.16 -4.96 1.51
C LEU A 64 -6.50 -6.20 0.93
N LEU A 65 -5.60 -5.99 -0.02
CA LEU A 65 -4.88 -7.06 -0.71
C LEU A 65 -3.92 -7.81 0.24
N THR A 66 -3.65 -9.07 -0.10
CA THR A 66 -2.67 -9.89 0.64
C THR A 66 -1.24 -9.34 0.49
N PRO A 67 -0.34 -9.60 1.44
CA PRO A 67 1.06 -9.15 1.33
C PRO A 67 1.76 -9.60 0.05
N ARG A 68 1.55 -10.83 -0.37
CA ARG A 68 2.16 -11.38 -1.60
C ARG A 68 1.70 -10.64 -2.86
N VAL A 69 0.42 -10.29 -2.94
CA VAL A 69 -0.11 -9.52 -4.08
C VAL A 69 0.47 -8.11 -4.10
N LEU A 70 0.54 -7.44 -2.95
CA LEU A 70 1.18 -6.13 -2.81
C LEU A 70 2.64 -6.17 -3.25
N ALA A 71 3.39 -7.19 -2.84
CA ALA A 71 4.79 -7.36 -3.22
C ALA A 71 4.96 -7.57 -4.74
N ARG A 72 4.08 -8.36 -5.34
CA ARG A 72 4.07 -8.57 -6.81
C ARG A 72 3.79 -7.26 -7.56
N ILE A 73 2.85 -6.46 -7.07
CA ILE A 73 2.57 -5.15 -7.67
C ILE A 73 3.81 -4.25 -7.62
N VAL A 74 4.42 -4.12 -6.44
CA VAL A 74 5.60 -3.25 -6.26
C VAL A 74 6.75 -3.69 -7.16
N GLN A 75 7.01 -5.00 -7.25
CA GLN A 75 8.06 -5.54 -8.11
C GLN A 75 7.75 -5.35 -9.59
N ALA A 76 6.52 -5.63 -10.02
CA ALA A 76 6.11 -5.52 -11.42
C ALA A 76 6.14 -4.08 -11.94
N VAL A 77 5.76 -3.13 -11.09
CA VAL A 77 5.78 -1.70 -11.43
C VAL A 77 7.20 -1.19 -11.62
N ASP A 78 8.15 -1.69 -10.84
CA ASP A 78 9.59 -1.38 -10.91
C ASP A 78 9.88 0.13 -11.01
N LEU A 79 9.27 0.91 -10.11
CA LEU A 79 9.40 2.37 -10.07
C LEU A 79 10.83 2.84 -9.85
N LYS A 80 11.18 3.95 -10.50
CA LYS A 80 12.45 4.65 -10.33
C LYS A 80 12.25 5.95 -9.55
N LYS A 81 13.29 6.42 -8.88
CA LYS A 81 13.28 7.67 -8.10
C LYS A 81 13.02 8.93 -8.94
N THR A 82 13.11 8.82 -10.24
CA THR A 82 12.80 9.89 -11.20
C THR A 82 11.36 9.86 -11.71
N GLU A 83 10.62 8.80 -11.40
CA GLU A 83 9.28 8.55 -11.92
C GLU A 83 8.19 8.96 -10.93
N THR A 84 7.07 9.42 -11.48
CA THR A 84 5.85 9.71 -10.74
C THR A 84 4.81 8.63 -10.96
N ALA A 85 4.10 8.28 -9.91
CA ALA A 85 3.02 7.29 -9.95
C ALA A 85 1.69 7.90 -9.56
N ALA A 86 0.63 7.42 -10.18
CA ALA A 86 -0.74 7.63 -9.73
C ALA A 86 -1.29 6.30 -9.20
N GLN A 87 -1.97 6.34 -8.06
CA GLN A 87 -2.67 5.20 -7.47
C GLN A 87 -4.14 5.55 -7.29
N VAL A 88 -5.01 4.72 -7.85
CA VAL A 88 -6.46 4.83 -7.68
C VAL A 88 -6.91 3.73 -6.69
N GLY A 89 -7.61 4.16 -5.64
CA GLY A 89 -7.92 3.29 -4.51
C GLY A 89 -6.79 3.23 -3.50
N LEU A 90 -7.03 3.78 -2.31
CA LEU A 90 -5.98 4.04 -1.32
C LEU A 90 -5.89 2.96 -0.24
N GLY A 91 -7.01 2.31 0.11
CA GLY A 91 -7.03 1.34 1.19
C GLY A 91 -6.49 1.90 2.50
N ASP A 92 -5.64 1.15 3.17
CA ASP A 92 -5.00 1.58 4.42
C ASP A 92 -3.76 2.46 4.22
N GLY A 93 -3.36 2.71 2.97
CA GLY A 93 -2.16 3.47 2.60
C GLY A 93 -0.88 2.65 2.53
N TYR A 94 -0.91 1.35 2.81
CA TYR A 94 0.30 0.54 2.86
C TYR A 94 0.95 0.37 1.48
N LEU A 95 0.16 0.08 0.43
CA LEU A 95 0.69 0.04 -0.94
C LEU A 95 1.30 1.37 -1.35
N THR A 96 0.64 2.47 -1.01
CA THR A 96 1.17 3.82 -1.26
C THR A 96 2.52 4.04 -0.59
N ALA A 97 2.66 3.62 0.66
CA ALA A 97 3.92 3.71 1.40
C ALA A 97 5.05 2.93 0.73
N LEU A 98 4.76 1.73 0.24
CA LEU A 98 5.71 0.91 -0.48
C LEU A 98 6.12 1.55 -1.81
N LEU A 99 5.16 2.02 -2.61
CA LEU A 99 5.42 2.70 -3.88
C LEU A 99 6.22 3.99 -3.69
N ALA A 100 5.91 4.75 -2.65
CA ALA A 100 6.59 6.02 -2.34
C ALA A 100 8.07 5.83 -2.01
N LYS A 101 8.49 4.65 -1.53
CA LYS A 101 9.91 4.33 -1.32
C LYS A 101 10.72 4.33 -2.62
N PHE A 102 10.08 4.00 -3.74
CA PHE A 102 10.73 3.82 -5.04
C PHE A 102 10.47 4.96 -6.01
N ALA A 103 9.41 5.75 -5.82
CA ALA A 103 9.01 6.82 -6.71
C ALA A 103 9.59 8.18 -6.31
N LYS A 104 9.58 9.12 -7.27
CA LYS A 104 9.76 10.54 -6.99
C LYS A 104 8.59 11.07 -6.15
N SER A 105 7.37 10.76 -6.57
CA SER A 105 6.14 11.06 -5.84
C SER A 105 5.02 10.09 -6.26
N VAL A 106 4.05 9.94 -5.38
CA VAL A 106 2.80 9.19 -5.64
C VAL A 106 1.63 10.13 -5.42
N THR A 107 0.75 10.24 -6.41
CA THR A 107 -0.54 10.92 -6.25
C THR A 107 -1.63 9.85 -6.09
N VAL A 108 -2.39 9.95 -5.01
CA VAL A 108 -3.45 9.00 -4.70
C VAL A 108 -4.82 9.62 -4.92
N PHE A 109 -5.70 8.85 -5.54
CA PHE A 109 -7.07 9.20 -5.83
C PHE A 109 -8.00 8.27 -5.05
N GLU A 110 -8.86 8.84 -4.20
CA GLU A 110 -9.80 8.11 -3.38
C GLU A 110 -11.12 8.88 -3.28
N LEU A 111 -12.24 8.18 -3.39
CA LEU A 111 -13.58 8.78 -3.28
C LEU A 111 -14.14 8.78 -1.87
N ASN A 112 -13.73 7.79 -1.07
CA ASN A 112 -14.21 7.67 0.29
C ASN A 112 -13.35 8.54 1.22
N GLU A 113 -13.95 9.58 1.76
CA GLU A 113 -13.28 10.52 2.65
C GLU A 113 -12.71 9.87 3.91
N SER A 114 -13.41 8.90 4.49
CA SER A 114 -12.95 8.16 5.67
C SER A 114 -11.69 7.35 5.37
N ILE A 115 -11.64 6.71 4.21
CA ILE A 115 -10.46 5.98 3.74
C ILE A 115 -9.30 6.95 3.51
N LEU A 116 -9.56 8.08 2.83
CA LEU A 116 -8.54 9.09 2.56
C LEU A 116 -7.88 9.57 3.86
N TYR A 117 -8.65 9.95 4.85
CA TYR A 117 -8.11 10.45 6.12
C TYR A 117 -7.41 9.36 6.93
N PHE A 118 -7.96 8.15 6.96
CA PHE A 118 -7.34 7.01 7.64
C PHE A 118 -5.95 6.71 7.06
N ALA A 119 -5.87 6.58 5.74
CA ALA A 119 -4.61 6.29 5.06
C ALA A 119 -3.61 7.45 5.15
N GLN A 120 -4.07 8.69 5.01
CA GLN A 120 -3.23 9.87 5.16
C GLN A 120 -2.60 9.93 6.55
N ARG A 121 -3.37 9.65 7.60
CA ARG A 121 -2.85 9.56 8.96
C ARG A 121 -1.79 8.48 9.10
N ASN A 122 -2.03 7.29 8.53
CA ASN A 122 -1.06 6.21 8.53
C ASN A 122 0.25 6.61 7.85
N LEU A 123 0.16 7.21 6.68
CA LEU A 123 1.32 7.66 5.91
C LEU A 123 2.11 8.74 6.65
N ASN A 124 1.43 9.69 7.26
CA ASN A 124 2.06 10.74 8.06
C ASN A 124 2.76 10.18 9.31
N GLN A 125 2.15 9.21 10.00
CA GLN A 125 2.75 8.54 11.16
C GLN A 125 4.03 7.77 10.80
N HIS A 126 4.14 7.30 9.56
CA HIS A 126 5.32 6.58 9.05
C HIS A 126 6.28 7.49 8.27
N ALA A 127 6.12 8.81 8.38
CA ALA A 127 6.97 9.82 7.75
C ALA A 127 7.06 9.70 6.21
N VAL A 128 6.02 9.19 5.57
CA VAL A 128 5.90 9.13 4.11
C VAL A 128 5.40 10.50 3.62
N ARG A 129 6.24 11.27 2.95
CA ARG A 129 5.99 12.69 2.66
C ARG A 129 5.82 13.00 1.17
N ASN A 130 6.25 12.13 0.29
CA ASN A 130 6.18 12.31 -1.16
C ASN A 130 4.86 11.78 -1.76
N VAL A 131 3.75 12.03 -1.07
CA VAL A 131 2.40 11.62 -1.47
C VAL A 131 1.51 12.84 -1.59
N ASN A 132 0.76 12.94 -2.69
CA ASN A 132 -0.29 13.91 -2.91
C ASN A 132 -1.65 13.21 -2.85
N TYR A 133 -2.64 13.85 -2.23
CA TYR A 133 -3.95 13.28 -1.97
C TYR A 133 -5.04 14.02 -2.73
N GLU A 134 -5.89 13.28 -3.44
CA GLU A 134 -7.02 13.80 -4.20
C GLU A 134 -8.30 13.04 -3.85
N LEU A 135 -9.30 13.77 -3.34
CA LEU A 135 -10.65 13.22 -3.10
C LEU A 135 -11.43 13.22 -4.43
N SER A 136 -11.06 12.34 -5.33
CA SER A 136 -11.65 12.24 -6.67
C SER A 136 -11.32 10.90 -7.34
N TRP A 137 -11.95 10.61 -8.48
CA TRP A 137 -11.59 9.46 -9.33
C TRP A 137 -10.30 9.66 -10.15
N GLY A 138 -9.74 10.84 -10.17
CA GLY A 138 -8.46 11.14 -10.83
C GLY A 138 -8.46 11.15 -12.35
N LEU A 139 -9.41 10.49 -12.98
CA LEU A 139 -9.40 10.26 -14.43
C LEU A 139 -9.82 11.48 -15.28
N LYS A 140 -10.31 12.55 -14.65
CA LYS A 140 -10.82 13.73 -15.37
C LYS A 140 -9.72 14.64 -15.91
N ASN A 141 -8.50 14.59 -15.39
CA ASN A 141 -7.44 15.55 -15.70
C ASN A 141 -6.20 14.94 -16.36
N GLY A 142 -6.34 13.78 -16.98
CA GLY A 142 -5.27 13.16 -17.77
C GLY A 142 -4.31 12.30 -16.95
N VAL A 143 -4.39 10.99 -17.14
CA VAL A 143 -3.41 10.01 -16.68
C VAL A 143 -2.04 10.21 -17.33
N ASP A 144 -1.96 11.04 -18.37
CA ASP A 144 -0.75 11.35 -19.15
C ASP A 144 0.32 12.10 -18.34
N GLN A 145 -0.01 12.55 -17.13
CA GLN A 145 0.91 13.29 -16.25
C GLN A 145 1.79 12.40 -15.40
N TYR A 146 1.54 11.08 -15.38
CA TYR A 146 2.23 10.12 -14.53
C TYR A 146 2.94 9.08 -15.37
N ASP A 147 4.13 8.67 -14.92
CA ASP A 147 4.88 7.60 -15.59
C ASP A 147 4.24 6.23 -15.38
N VAL A 148 3.58 6.04 -14.24
CA VAL A 148 2.94 4.77 -13.87
C VAL A 148 1.56 5.01 -13.27
N LEU A 149 0.61 4.14 -13.62
CA LEU A 149 -0.73 4.10 -13.04
C LEU A 149 -0.96 2.74 -12.37
N VAL A 150 -1.35 2.78 -11.10
CA VAL A 150 -1.72 1.59 -10.32
C VAL A 150 -3.19 1.67 -9.94
N LEU A 151 -3.97 0.70 -10.39
CA LEU A 151 -5.38 0.57 -10.03
C LEU A 151 -5.48 -0.47 -8.91
N ALA A 152 -5.70 -0.02 -7.68
CA ALA A 152 -5.76 -0.85 -6.49
C ALA A 152 -7.13 -0.83 -5.80
N GLY A 153 -8.08 -0.10 -6.34
CA GLY A 153 -9.45 -0.03 -5.84
C GLY A 153 -10.30 -1.20 -6.33
N SER A 154 -11.14 -1.72 -5.48
CA SER A 154 -12.21 -2.69 -5.80
C SER A 154 -13.55 -1.99 -5.75
#